data_dd278d32a481d0c8f4a80d243e11d892
#
_entry.id   dd278d32a481d0c8f4a80d243e11d892
#
_cell.length_a   1.000
_cell.length_b   1.000
_cell.length_c   1.000
_cell.angle_alpha   90.00
_cell.angle_beta   90.00
_cell.angle_gamma   90.00
#
_symmetry.space_group_name_H-M   'P 1'
#
loop_
_entity.id
_entity.type
_entity.pdbx_description
1 polymer ?
#
loop_
_entity_poly.entity_id
_entity_poly.type
_entity_poly.pdbx_seq_one_letter_code
_entity_poly.pdbx_strand_id
1 'polypeptide(L)'
;MEAFNFRLSNMIKAKRSHLCVGLDMNPEGLGSSNTTIEDLKAHTYKVIDSTYDLATAFKPNLGFFERWGSAGFKWLEEMMAYIGEDVIVIGDAKRGDIGNTAKQYAHSLFKHFKFDAVTLSPYMGVDSISPFVEDLSKGVFILCRTSNPSAIDIQDQPVGEGFLFDKIAKLCVEWNVNNNVGLVVGATAPEEISRIRSVAFGLPFLIPGIGAQGGDLKQSMLQGNKNGDALINISRSISFSGNLSEKSIRETAKDYLSQMRDIINL
;
A
#
# COMPACT_ATOMS: atom_id res chain seq x y z
N MET A 1 -10.01 9.55 -19.57
CA MET A 1 -9.34 8.58 -18.66
C MET A 1 -9.64 9.04 -17.26
N GLU A 2 -10.06 8.16 -16.35
CA GLU A 2 -10.43 8.51 -14.98
C GLU A 2 -9.17 8.66 -14.12
N ALA A 3 -9.13 9.66 -13.23
CA ALA A 3 -8.02 9.84 -12.30
C ALA A 3 -7.97 8.71 -11.25
N PHE A 4 -6.76 8.32 -10.83
CA PHE A 4 -6.55 7.17 -9.94
C PHE A 4 -7.34 7.26 -8.63
N ASN A 5 -7.39 8.43 -7.98
CA ASN A 5 -8.08 8.56 -6.70
C ASN A 5 -9.60 8.35 -6.83
N PHE A 6 -10.21 8.75 -7.96
CA PHE A 6 -11.61 8.45 -8.23
C PHE A 6 -11.83 6.96 -8.49
N ARG A 7 -10.96 6.33 -9.30
CA ARG A 7 -11.01 4.88 -9.54
C ARG A 7 -10.88 4.08 -8.24
N LEU A 8 -9.96 4.48 -7.36
CA LEU A 8 -9.80 3.87 -6.04
C LEU A 8 -11.07 4.01 -5.19
N SER A 9 -11.64 5.22 -5.11
CA SER A 9 -12.88 5.47 -4.37
C SER A 9 -14.04 4.64 -4.89
N ASN A 10 -14.19 4.54 -6.21
CA ASN A 10 -15.22 3.72 -6.85
C ASN A 10 -15.03 2.22 -6.55
N MET A 11 -13.78 1.74 -6.56
CA MET A 11 -13.48 0.33 -6.23
C MET A 11 -13.79 0.01 -4.77
N ILE A 12 -13.42 0.90 -3.82
CA ILE A 12 -13.76 0.76 -2.39
C ILE A 12 -15.29 0.64 -2.22
N LYS A 13 -16.05 1.51 -2.86
CA LYS A 13 -17.52 1.51 -2.79
C LYS A 13 -18.12 0.25 -3.42
N ALA A 14 -17.67 -0.13 -4.61
CA ALA A 14 -18.18 -1.30 -5.34
C ALA A 14 -17.94 -2.60 -4.56
N LYS A 15 -16.76 -2.78 -4.00
CA LYS A 15 -16.40 -3.95 -3.20
C LYS A 15 -16.85 -3.84 -1.73
N ARG A 16 -17.26 -2.67 -1.27
CA ARG A 16 -17.53 -2.36 0.15
C ARG A 16 -16.38 -2.82 1.04
N SER A 17 -15.15 -2.48 0.62
CA SER A 17 -13.92 -3.00 1.21
C SER A 17 -12.84 -1.95 1.24
N HIS A 18 -12.21 -1.77 2.38
CA HIS A 18 -10.99 -0.99 2.57
C HIS A 18 -9.75 -1.88 2.67
N LEU A 19 -9.90 -3.18 2.41
CA LEU A 19 -8.85 -4.16 2.58
C LEU A 19 -7.85 -4.09 1.42
N CYS A 20 -6.58 -3.89 1.77
CA CYS A 20 -5.42 -4.09 0.92
C CYS A 20 -4.64 -5.30 1.45
N VAL A 21 -4.51 -6.36 0.64
CA VAL A 21 -3.76 -7.55 1.04
C VAL A 21 -2.31 -7.43 0.61
N GLY A 22 -1.39 -7.47 1.58
CA GLY A 22 0.05 -7.46 1.30
C GLY A 22 0.55 -8.81 0.81
N LEU A 23 1.31 -8.81 -0.27
CA LEU A 23 1.92 -10.02 -0.88
C LEU A 23 3.42 -10.05 -0.61
N ASP A 24 3.79 -10.20 0.67
CA ASP A 24 5.17 -10.12 1.18
C ASP A 24 5.69 -11.52 1.54
N MET A 25 5.66 -12.46 0.57
CA MET A 25 5.97 -13.87 0.80
C MET A 25 7.46 -14.07 1.06
N ASN A 26 7.76 -14.82 2.12
CA ASN A 26 9.12 -15.12 2.54
C ASN A 26 9.22 -16.54 3.14
N PRO A 27 10.42 -17.15 3.12
CA PRO A 27 10.62 -18.51 3.65
C PRO A 27 10.24 -18.65 5.12
N GLU A 28 10.51 -17.62 5.92
CA GLU A 28 10.25 -17.62 7.36
C GLU A 28 8.75 -17.74 7.66
N GLY A 29 7.91 -17.09 6.83
CA GLY A 29 6.44 -17.16 6.95
C GLY A 29 5.87 -18.54 6.60
N LEU A 30 6.55 -19.31 5.72
CA LEU A 30 6.17 -20.68 5.40
C LEU A 30 6.73 -21.71 6.40
N GLY A 31 7.57 -21.26 7.36
CA GLY A 31 8.07 -22.11 8.44
C GLY A 31 9.10 -23.18 8.03
N SER A 32 9.72 -23.05 6.85
CA SER A 32 10.71 -24.00 6.35
C SER A 32 11.96 -23.30 5.83
N SER A 33 13.13 -23.73 6.28
CA SER A 33 14.44 -23.25 5.78
C SER A 33 14.73 -23.69 4.35
N ASN A 34 14.04 -24.70 3.85
CA ASN A 34 14.21 -25.25 2.51
C ASN A 34 13.16 -24.73 1.52
N THR A 35 12.44 -23.65 1.86
CA THR A 35 11.44 -23.03 0.99
C THR A 35 12.07 -22.54 -0.31
N THR A 36 11.54 -22.99 -1.41
CA THR A 36 11.94 -22.59 -2.76
C THR A 36 11.13 -21.37 -3.24
N ILE A 37 11.58 -20.74 -4.32
CA ILE A 37 10.80 -19.68 -4.96
C ILE A 37 9.46 -20.19 -5.50
N GLU A 38 9.40 -21.45 -5.93
CA GLU A 38 8.17 -22.08 -6.44
C GLU A 38 7.15 -22.28 -5.30
N ASP A 39 7.60 -22.60 -4.09
CA ASP A 39 6.73 -22.68 -2.91
C ASP A 39 6.14 -21.29 -2.58
N LEU A 40 6.95 -20.23 -2.68
CA LEU A 40 6.49 -18.86 -2.47
C LEU A 40 5.50 -18.42 -3.54
N LYS A 41 5.74 -18.76 -4.81
CA LYS A 41 4.79 -18.51 -5.91
C LYS A 41 3.45 -19.20 -5.66
N ALA A 42 3.49 -20.51 -5.37
CA ALA A 42 2.28 -21.28 -5.09
C ALA A 42 1.48 -20.69 -3.93
N HIS A 43 2.17 -20.28 -2.87
CA HIS A 43 1.52 -19.64 -1.73
C HIS A 43 0.98 -18.25 -2.06
N THR A 44 1.66 -17.47 -2.89
CA THR A 44 1.17 -16.17 -3.37
C THR A 44 -0.15 -16.32 -4.11
N TYR A 45 -0.23 -17.26 -5.05
CA TYR A 45 -1.47 -17.51 -5.79
C TYR A 45 -2.60 -17.99 -4.88
N LYS A 46 -2.29 -18.86 -3.92
CA LYS A 46 -3.25 -19.27 -2.89
C LYS A 46 -3.82 -18.08 -2.10
N VAL A 47 -2.97 -17.12 -1.71
CA VAL A 47 -3.42 -15.90 -1.00
C VAL A 47 -4.30 -15.04 -1.90
N ILE A 48 -3.91 -14.85 -3.16
CA ILE A 48 -4.69 -14.09 -4.14
C ILE A 48 -6.07 -14.73 -4.30
N ASP A 49 -6.15 -16.03 -4.62
CA ASP A 49 -7.42 -16.74 -4.85
C ASP A 49 -8.34 -16.69 -3.63
N SER A 50 -7.75 -16.85 -2.43
CA SER A 50 -8.51 -16.81 -1.18
C SER A 50 -9.10 -15.45 -0.85
N THR A 51 -8.58 -14.35 -1.44
CA THR A 51 -8.92 -12.98 -1.03
C THR A 51 -9.34 -12.05 -2.17
N TYR A 52 -9.36 -12.52 -3.41
CA TYR A 52 -9.61 -11.71 -4.61
C TYR A 52 -10.92 -10.93 -4.60
N ASP A 53 -11.99 -11.58 -4.18
CA ASP A 53 -13.33 -10.98 -4.07
C ASP A 53 -13.49 -10.07 -2.83
N LEU A 54 -12.60 -10.19 -1.84
CA LEU A 54 -12.63 -9.44 -0.59
C LEU A 54 -11.76 -8.17 -0.64
N ALA A 55 -10.63 -8.25 -1.34
CA ALA A 55 -9.64 -7.17 -1.39
C ALA A 55 -10.00 -6.09 -2.42
N THR A 56 -9.85 -4.83 -2.06
CA THR A 56 -9.87 -3.69 -2.99
C THR A 56 -8.53 -3.56 -3.70
N ALA A 57 -7.44 -3.92 -3.02
CA ALA A 57 -6.12 -3.85 -3.59
C ALA A 57 -5.23 -5.00 -3.12
N PHE A 58 -4.25 -5.37 -3.96
CA PHE A 58 -3.09 -6.15 -3.58
C PHE A 58 -1.85 -5.26 -3.54
N LYS A 59 -0.93 -5.54 -2.62
CA LYS A 59 0.29 -4.75 -2.48
C LYS A 59 1.53 -5.66 -2.34
N PRO A 60 2.16 -6.06 -3.46
CA PRO A 60 3.47 -6.70 -3.42
C PRO A 60 4.55 -5.69 -3.00
N ASN A 61 5.40 -6.07 -2.06
CA ASN A 61 6.57 -5.31 -1.68
C ASN A 61 7.78 -5.81 -2.47
N LEU A 62 8.36 -4.93 -3.28
CA LEU A 62 9.41 -5.29 -4.24
C LEU A 62 10.65 -5.93 -3.58
N GLY A 63 10.98 -5.56 -2.35
CA GLY A 63 12.10 -6.16 -1.64
C GLY A 63 12.02 -7.67 -1.48
N PHE A 64 10.79 -8.23 -1.42
CA PHE A 64 10.58 -9.69 -1.35
C PHE A 64 10.83 -10.40 -2.69
N PHE A 65 10.73 -9.68 -3.79
CA PHE A 65 11.01 -10.17 -5.13
C PHE A 65 12.46 -9.90 -5.53
N GLU A 66 12.97 -8.70 -5.27
CA GLU A 66 14.34 -8.26 -5.57
C GLU A 66 15.39 -9.20 -4.96
N ARG A 67 15.14 -9.74 -3.73
CA ARG A 67 16.04 -10.71 -3.09
C ARG A 67 16.34 -11.96 -3.94
N TRP A 68 15.47 -12.29 -4.88
CA TRP A 68 15.61 -13.47 -5.75
C TRP A 68 16.19 -13.12 -7.13
N GLY A 69 16.65 -11.87 -7.35
CA GLY A 69 17.25 -11.43 -8.61
C GLY A 69 16.28 -11.58 -9.79
N SER A 70 16.79 -12.08 -10.92
CA SER A 70 15.99 -12.25 -12.15
C SER A 70 14.79 -13.19 -11.97
N ALA A 71 14.93 -14.24 -11.16
CA ALA A 71 13.83 -15.16 -10.88
C ALA A 71 12.69 -14.46 -10.10
N GLY A 72 13.03 -13.55 -9.19
CA GLY A 72 12.04 -12.76 -8.45
C GLY A 72 11.31 -11.75 -9.34
N PHE A 73 12.01 -11.09 -10.26
CA PHE A 73 11.36 -10.20 -11.23
C PHE A 73 10.45 -10.97 -12.19
N LYS A 74 10.86 -12.15 -12.64
CA LYS A 74 9.99 -13.02 -13.44
C LYS A 74 8.76 -13.45 -12.65
N TRP A 75 8.91 -13.82 -11.37
CA TRP A 75 7.77 -14.11 -10.50
C TRP A 75 6.82 -12.91 -10.36
N LEU A 76 7.36 -11.68 -10.21
CA LEU A 76 6.54 -10.47 -10.15
C LEU A 76 5.72 -10.27 -11.42
N GLU A 77 6.32 -10.48 -12.62
CA GLU A 77 5.62 -10.41 -13.91
C GLU A 77 4.49 -11.46 -14.01
N GLU A 78 4.79 -12.71 -13.64
CA GLU A 78 3.82 -13.81 -13.65
C GLU A 78 2.65 -13.52 -12.68
N MET A 79 2.94 -13.00 -11.50
CA MET A 79 1.93 -12.61 -10.51
C MET A 79 1.04 -11.47 -11.01
N MET A 80 1.62 -10.45 -11.64
CA MET A 80 0.84 -9.35 -12.22
C MET A 80 -0.10 -9.82 -13.32
N ALA A 81 0.37 -10.73 -14.18
CA ALA A 81 -0.48 -11.34 -15.21
C ALA A 81 -1.59 -12.21 -14.60
N TYR A 82 -1.33 -12.87 -13.47
CA TYR A 82 -2.30 -13.71 -12.77
C TYR A 82 -3.40 -12.91 -12.09
N ILE A 83 -3.07 -11.78 -11.44
CA ILE A 83 -4.05 -10.92 -10.76
C ILE A 83 -5.04 -10.32 -11.76
N GLY A 84 -4.59 -9.93 -12.97
CA GLY A 84 -5.45 -9.29 -13.96
C GLY A 84 -5.76 -7.82 -13.65
N GLU A 85 -6.87 -7.30 -14.21
CA GLU A 85 -7.18 -5.86 -14.23
C GLU A 85 -8.36 -5.44 -13.32
N ASP A 86 -9.05 -6.40 -12.70
CA ASP A 86 -10.29 -6.14 -11.92
C ASP A 86 -10.05 -5.74 -10.46
N VAL A 87 -8.79 -5.58 -10.07
CA VAL A 87 -8.36 -5.19 -8.72
C VAL A 87 -7.15 -4.25 -8.81
N ILE A 88 -7.04 -3.33 -7.88
CA ILE A 88 -5.91 -2.39 -7.85
C ILE A 88 -4.65 -3.11 -7.35
N VAL A 89 -3.52 -2.93 -8.05
CA VAL A 89 -2.23 -3.45 -7.59
C VAL A 89 -1.27 -2.31 -7.30
N ILE A 90 -0.82 -2.25 -6.05
CA ILE A 90 0.08 -1.20 -5.54
C ILE A 90 1.49 -1.77 -5.41
N GLY A 91 2.43 -1.35 -6.26
CA GLY A 91 3.84 -1.71 -6.13
C GLY A 91 4.49 -1.00 -4.94
N ASP A 92 4.77 -1.72 -3.85
CA ASP A 92 5.45 -1.13 -2.69
C ASP A 92 6.97 -1.06 -2.94
N ALA A 93 7.36 -0.05 -3.73
CA ALA A 93 8.70 0.12 -4.30
C ALA A 93 9.57 1.15 -3.58
N LYS A 94 8.94 2.13 -2.93
CA LYS A 94 9.59 3.24 -2.19
C LYS A 94 10.72 3.92 -3.01
N ARG A 95 10.46 4.14 -4.32
CA ARG A 95 11.45 4.81 -5.18
C ARG A 95 11.58 6.30 -4.82
N GLY A 96 12.74 6.86 -5.07
CA GLY A 96 13.04 8.26 -4.81
C GLY A 96 14.33 8.64 -5.51
N ASP A 97 14.23 9.03 -6.78
CA ASP A 97 15.33 9.47 -7.63
C ASP A 97 14.83 10.62 -8.52
N ILE A 98 15.72 11.33 -9.19
CA ILE A 98 15.41 12.54 -9.95
C ILE A 98 15.63 12.38 -11.45
N GLY A 99 15.06 13.32 -12.21
CA GLY A 99 15.33 13.50 -13.63
C GLY A 99 15.08 12.23 -14.45
N ASN A 100 16.06 11.88 -15.31
CA ASN A 100 15.93 10.72 -16.19
C ASN A 100 15.82 9.39 -15.44
N THR A 101 16.51 9.24 -14.31
CA THR A 101 16.43 8.00 -13.50
C THR A 101 15.02 7.79 -12.95
N ALA A 102 14.37 8.83 -12.42
CA ALA A 102 12.99 8.76 -11.96
C ALA A 102 12.03 8.34 -13.10
N LYS A 103 12.24 8.85 -14.32
CA LYS A 103 11.47 8.44 -15.52
C LYS A 103 11.65 6.95 -15.84
N GLN A 104 12.88 6.40 -15.72
CA GLN A 104 13.12 4.97 -15.94
C GLN A 104 12.38 4.12 -14.89
N TYR A 105 12.39 4.53 -13.62
CA TYR A 105 11.62 3.85 -12.59
C TYR A 105 10.10 3.93 -12.83
N ALA A 106 9.57 5.09 -13.21
CA ALA A 106 8.16 5.25 -13.55
C ALA A 106 7.77 4.35 -14.73
N HIS A 107 8.59 4.31 -15.80
CA HIS A 107 8.38 3.42 -16.93
C HIS A 107 8.40 1.95 -16.53
N SER A 108 9.39 1.52 -15.75
CA SER A 108 9.49 0.14 -15.26
C SER A 108 8.24 -0.25 -14.47
N LEU A 109 7.82 0.56 -13.51
CA LEU A 109 6.72 0.22 -12.61
C LEU A 109 5.36 0.30 -13.29
N PHE A 110 5.11 1.32 -14.14
CA PHE A 110 3.79 1.54 -14.73
C PHE A 110 3.60 0.92 -16.11
N LYS A 111 4.66 0.81 -16.92
CA LYS A 111 4.54 0.27 -18.29
C LYS A 111 4.97 -1.18 -18.38
N HIS A 112 6.08 -1.57 -17.71
CA HIS A 112 6.57 -2.93 -17.72
C HIS A 112 5.80 -3.81 -16.74
N PHE A 113 5.85 -3.53 -15.44
CA PHE A 113 5.10 -4.29 -14.42
C PHE A 113 3.60 -3.97 -14.36
N LYS A 114 3.14 -2.88 -14.98
CA LYS A 114 1.73 -2.47 -15.07
C LYS A 114 1.04 -2.21 -13.73
N PHE A 115 1.76 -1.81 -12.69
CA PHE A 115 1.13 -1.39 -11.44
C PHE A 115 0.12 -0.27 -11.66
N ASP A 116 -0.94 -0.25 -10.86
CA ASP A 116 -1.92 0.84 -10.82
C ASP A 116 -1.44 2.02 -9.99
N ALA A 117 -0.73 1.71 -8.90
CA ALA A 117 -0.09 2.72 -8.06
C ALA A 117 1.25 2.20 -7.53
N VAL A 118 2.08 3.12 -7.02
CA VAL A 118 3.37 2.79 -6.40
C VAL A 118 3.63 3.63 -5.16
N THR A 119 4.48 3.14 -4.25
CA THR A 119 4.96 3.94 -3.13
C THR A 119 6.24 4.68 -3.48
N LEU A 120 6.35 5.95 -3.04
CA LEU A 120 7.49 6.82 -3.31
C LEU A 120 8.04 7.45 -2.04
N SER A 121 9.35 7.72 -2.02
CA SER A 121 10.01 8.52 -1.00
C SER A 121 10.08 9.99 -1.45
N PRO A 122 9.59 10.95 -0.63
CA PRO A 122 9.60 12.37 -0.99
C PRO A 122 10.91 13.07 -0.64
N TYR A 123 11.91 12.37 -0.13
CA TYR A 123 13.11 12.97 0.44
C TYR A 123 13.86 13.91 -0.52
N MET A 124 13.81 13.63 -1.83
CA MET A 124 14.42 14.44 -2.87
C MET A 124 13.48 15.51 -3.47
N GLY A 125 12.31 15.75 -2.86
CA GLY A 125 11.36 16.77 -3.28
C GLY A 125 10.52 16.37 -4.50
N VAL A 126 9.87 17.37 -5.11
CA VAL A 126 8.92 17.18 -6.22
C VAL A 126 9.56 16.53 -7.46
N ASP A 127 10.84 16.72 -7.67
CA ASP A 127 11.57 16.14 -8.82
C ASP A 127 11.54 14.60 -8.79
N SER A 128 11.44 14.00 -7.58
CA SER A 128 11.32 12.55 -7.43
C SER A 128 9.90 12.03 -7.58
N ILE A 129 8.90 12.91 -7.61
CA ILE A 129 7.48 12.58 -7.69
C ILE A 129 6.92 12.86 -9.09
N SER A 130 7.33 13.98 -9.72
CA SER A 130 6.77 14.47 -10.98
C SER A 130 6.64 13.41 -12.08
N PRO A 131 7.65 12.58 -12.40
CA PRO A 131 7.53 11.60 -13.47
C PRO A 131 6.48 10.50 -13.23
N PHE A 132 6.10 10.29 -11.96
CA PHE A 132 5.12 9.25 -11.59
C PHE A 132 3.67 9.77 -11.58
N VAL A 133 3.47 11.08 -11.51
CA VAL A 133 2.12 11.69 -11.48
C VAL A 133 1.66 12.24 -12.83
N GLU A 134 2.48 12.16 -13.87
CA GLU A 134 2.15 12.62 -15.23
C GLU A 134 0.94 11.89 -15.82
N ASP A 135 0.84 10.58 -15.61
CA ASP A 135 -0.30 9.76 -16.05
C ASP A 135 -1.36 9.75 -14.93
N LEU A 136 -2.42 10.53 -15.10
CA LEU A 136 -3.49 10.68 -14.10
C LEU A 136 -4.19 9.33 -13.73
N SER A 137 -4.13 8.32 -14.60
CA SER A 137 -4.69 7.00 -14.35
C SER A 137 -3.83 6.15 -13.40
N LYS A 138 -2.59 6.58 -13.14
CA LYS A 138 -1.63 5.92 -12.26
C LYS A 138 -1.51 6.69 -10.94
N GLY A 139 -1.52 5.97 -9.82
CA GLY A 139 -1.46 6.55 -8.49
C GLY A 139 -0.07 6.51 -7.86
N VAL A 140 0.17 7.41 -6.92
CA VAL A 140 1.33 7.35 -6.05
C VAL A 140 0.90 7.47 -4.59
N PHE A 141 1.51 6.65 -3.71
CA PHE A 141 1.41 6.80 -2.27
C PHE A 141 2.75 7.24 -1.72
N ILE A 142 2.82 8.48 -1.25
CA ILE A 142 4.07 9.10 -0.78
C ILE A 142 4.25 8.82 0.70
N LEU A 143 5.46 8.37 1.10
CA LEU A 143 5.79 8.15 2.50
C LEU A 143 5.66 9.47 3.29
N CYS A 144 4.76 9.48 4.27
CA CYS A 144 4.51 10.64 5.12
C CYS A 144 4.94 10.35 6.56
N ARG A 145 4.17 9.53 7.29
CA ARG A 145 4.52 9.07 8.65
C ARG A 145 4.45 7.54 8.67
N THR A 146 5.60 6.91 8.77
CA THR A 146 5.72 5.44 8.71
C THR A 146 5.61 4.78 10.09
N SER A 147 5.32 3.48 10.13
CA SER A 147 5.03 2.75 11.37
C SER A 147 6.27 2.28 12.15
N ASN A 148 7.49 2.44 11.60
CA ASN A 148 8.71 2.01 12.25
C ASN A 148 9.15 2.96 13.37
N PRO A 149 9.74 2.44 14.46
CA PRO A 149 10.15 3.26 15.62
C PRO A 149 11.11 4.41 15.26
N SER A 150 12.04 4.17 14.34
CA SER A 150 13.03 5.20 13.93
C SER A 150 12.46 6.31 13.03
N ALA A 151 11.14 6.33 12.78
CA ALA A 151 10.52 7.46 12.12
C ALA A 151 10.73 8.78 12.89
N ILE A 152 10.89 8.70 14.20
CA ILE A 152 11.23 9.82 15.09
C ILE A 152 12.54 10.54 14.69
N ASP A 153 13.49 9.83 14.09
CA ASP A 153 14.80 10.39 13.73
C ASP A 153 14.68 11.47 12.65
N ILE A 154 13.68 11.36 11.78
CA ILE A 154 13.48 12.25 10.63
C ILE A 154 12.05 12.80 10.59
N GLN A 155 11.04 11.94 10.58
CA GLN A 155 9.67 12.34 10.25
C GLN A 155 9.03 13.18 11.36
N ASP A 156 9.40 12.94 12.62
CA ASP A 156 8.92 13.68 13.79
C ASP A 156 9.80 14.90 14.14
N GLN A 157 10.77 15.24 13.27
CA GLN A 157 11.57 16.45 13.52
C GLN A 157 10.72 17.71 13.39
N PRO A 158 10.87 18.70 14.30
CA PRO A 158 10.13 19.96 14.25
C PRO A 158 10.42 20.76 12.98
N VAL A 159 9.38 21.21 12.30
CA VAL A 159 9.48 22.09 11.13
C VAL A 159 8.40 23.17 11.24
N GLY A 160 8.82 24.40 11.54
CA GLY A 160 7.90 25.50 11.83
C GLY A 160 7.05 25.21 13.09
N GLU A 161 5.73 25.33 12.96
CA GLU A 161 4.79 25.04 14.05
C GLU A 161 4.34 23.55 14.08
N GLY A 162 4.95 22.69 13.29
CA GLY A 162 4.59 21.28 13.18
C GLY A 162 5.80 20.35 13.08
N PHE A 163 5.61 19.25 12.41
CA PHE A 163 6.63 18.23 12.17
C PHE A 163 6.93 18.09 10.67
N LEU A 164 8.02 17.39 10.33
CA LEU A 164 8.37 17.14 8.94
C LEU A 164 7.26 16.39 8.20
N PHE A 165 6.60 15.42 8.85
CA PHE A 165 5.47 14.71 8.21
C PHE A 165 4.29 15.64 7.89
N ASP A 166 4.00 16.68 8.70
CA ASP A 166 2.96 17.68 8.38
C ASP A 166 3.34 18.47 7.12
N LYS A 167 4.62 18.83 6.99
CA LYS A 167 5.11 19.53 5.79
C LYS A 167 4.98 18.63 4.56
N ILE A 168 5.34 17.35 4.66
CA ILE A 168 5.16 16.38 3.56
C ILE A 168 3.68 16.26 3.17
N ALA A 169 2.78 16.17 4.16
CA ALA A 169 1.34 16.11 3.90
C ALA A 169 0.84 17.34 3.12
N LYS A 170 1.28 18.56 3.48
CA LYS A 170 0.95 19.81 2.77
C LYS A 170 1.48 19.80 1.33
N LEU A 171 2.75 19.42 1.14
CA LEU A 171 3.33 19.32 -0.19
C LEU A 171 2.59 18.31 -1.08
N CYS A 172 2.16 17.18 -0.52
CA CYS A 172 1.40 16.19 -1.28
C CYS A 172 0.02 16.71 -1.74
N VAL A 173 -0.62 17.59 -0.96
CA VAL A 173 -1.83 18.30 -1.40
C VAL A 173 -1.54 19.19 -2.61
N GLU A 174 -0.44 19.95 -2.56
CA GLU A 174 0.00 20.81 -3.67
C GLU A 174 0.37 19.99 -4.93
N TRP A 175 1.00 18.82 -4.75
CA TRP A 175 1.41 17.95 -5.86
C TRP A 175 0.25 17.14 -6.47
N ASN A 176 -0.91 17.09 -5.81
CA ASN A 176 -2.08 16.32 -6.26
C ASN A 176 -2.89 17.01 -7.38
N VAL A 177 -2.22 17.62 -8.34
CA VAL A 177 -2.87 18.36 -9.45
C VAL A 177 -3.75 17.46 -10.32
N ASN A 178 -3.31 16.23 -10.54
CA ASN A 178 -3.99 15.23 -11.38
C ASN A 178 -4.92 14.29 -10.60
N ASN A 179 -5.18 14.57 -9.32
CA ASN A 179 -5.99 13.73 -8.43
C ASN A 179 -5.53 12.25 -8.40
N ASN A 180 -4.22 12.05 -8.24
CA ASN A 180 -3.57 10.74 -8.25
C ASN A 180 -2.47 10.58 -7.19
N VAL A 181 -2.42 11.49 -6.21
CA VAL A 181 -1.51 11.42 -5.06
C VAL A 181 -2.26 10.98 -3.82
N GLY A 182 -1.67 10.05 -3.07
CA GLY A 182 -2.07 9.61 -1.75
C GLY A 182 -0.87 9.58 -0.80
N LEU A 183 -1.11 9.20 0.45
CA LEU A 183 -0.09 9.15 1.51
C LEU A 183 0.03 7.76 2.12
N VAL A 184 1.26 7.36 2.48
CA VAL A 184 1.48 6.24 3.39
C VAL A 184 1.53 6.78 4.82
N VAL A 185 0.58 6.32 5.67
CA VAL A 185 0.48 6.73 7.07
C VAL A 185 0.34 5.49 7.95
N GLY A 186 1.28 5.26 8.86
CA GLY A 186 1.34 4.05 9.69
C GLY A 186 0.22 3.97 10.73
N ALA A 187 -0.29 2.76 10.97
CA ALA A 187 -1.37 2.49 11.93
C ALA A 187 -0.93 2.52 13.41
N THR A 188 0.36 2.64 13.69
CA THR A 188 0.91 2.59 15.06
C THR A 188 0.79 3.91 15.82
N ALA A 189 0.35 4.96 15.15
CA ALA A 189 0.24 6.32 15.68
C ALA A 189 -1.10 6.95 15.27
N PRO A 190 -2.23 6.58 15.93
CA PRO A 190 -3.57 7.04 15.53
C PRO A 190 -3.77 8.56 15.59
N GLU A 191 -3.08 9.25 16.49
CA GLU A 191 -3.15 10.70 16.64
C GLU A 191 -2.55 11.40 15.41
N GLU A 192 -1.46 10.87 14.87
CA GLU A 192 -0.83 11.37 13.65
C GLU A 192 -1.70 11.13 12.42
N ILE A 193 -2.44 10.01 12.35
CA ILE A 193 -3.41 9.77 11.27
C ILE A 193 -4.44 10.91 11.26
N SER A 194 -5.02 11.25 12.43
CA SER A 194 -6.00 12.33 12.55
C SER A 194 -5.40 13.69 12.19
N ARG A 195 -4.19 13.96 12.65
CA ARG A 195 -3.44 15.19 12.36
C ARG A 195 -3.15 15.34 10.87
N ILE A 196 -2.59 14.31 10.24
CA ILE A 196 -2.29 14.29 8.80
C ILE A 196 -3.60 14.43 8.00
N ARG A 197 -4.68 13.75 8.40
CA ARG A 197 -5.98 13.85 7.73
C ARG A 197 -6.53 15.27 7.74
N SER A 198 -6.32 16.05 8.81
CA SER A 198 -6.76 17.44 8.89
C SER A 198 -6.05 18.36 7.88
N VAL A 199 -4.84 18.01 7.50
CA VAL A 199 -4.02 18.72 6.48
C VAL A 199 -4.28 18.19 5.08
N ALA A 200 -4.28 16.85 4.92
CA ALA A 200 -4.40 16.15 3.65
C ALA A 200 -5.85 15.74 3.37
N PHE A 201 -6.75 16.71 3.40
CA PHE A 201 -8.17 16.51 3.10
C PHE A 201 -8.37 15.93 1.69
N GLY A 202 -9.13 14.84 1.60
CA GLY A 202 -9.46 14.19 0.32
C GLY A 202 -8.39 13.27 -0.27
N LEU A 203 -7.13 13.33 0.18
CA LEU A 203 -6.10 12.41 -0.32
C LEU A 203 -6.36 10.99 0.21
N PRO A 204 -6.24 9.94 -0.63
CA PRO A 204 -6.31 8.58 -0.13
C PRO A 204 -5.11 8.24 0.75
N PHE A 205 -5.35 7.46 1.81
CA PHE A 205 -4.30 6.93 2.67
C PHE A 205 -4.09 5.44 2.42
N LEU A 206 -2.84 5.02 2.38
CA LEU A 206 -2.42 3.63 2.50
C LEU A 206 -1.88 3.45 3.92
N ILE A 207 -2.58 2.65 4.74
CA ILE A 207 -2.29 2.51 6.17
C ILE A 207 -1.76 1.11 6.45
N PRO A 208 -0.42 0.92 6.48
CA PRO A 208 0.20 -0.32 6.94
C PRO A 208 0.34 -0.36 8.45
N GLY A 209 0.56 -1.57 8.99
CA GLY A 209 0.90 -1.77 10.41
C GLY A 209 -0.20 -2.41 11.25
N ILE A 210 -1.33 -2.77 10.67
CA ILE A 210 -2.39 -3.54 11.33
C ILE A 210 -1.99 -5.02 11.47
N GLY A 211 -2.40 -5.64 12.56
CA GLY A 211 -2.13 -7.03 12.88
C GLY A 211 -0.72 -7.20 13.46
N ALA A 212 0.21 -7.75 12.71
CA ALA A 212 1.54 -8.14 13.19
C ALA A 212 2.39 -6.99 13.80
N GLN A 213 2.09 -5.72 13.52
CA GLN A 213 2.78 -4.56 14.11
C GLN A 213 1.98 -3.90 15.25
N GLY A 214 0.80 -4.44 15.60
CA GLY A 214 0.00 -3.96 16.73
C GLY A 214 -0.75 -2.65 16.51
N GLY A 215 -0.90 -2.20 15.27
CA GLY A 215 -1.69 -1.00 14.94
C GLY A 215 -3.17 -1.15 15.29
N ASP A 216 -3.80 -0.03 15.63
CA ASP A 216 -5.22 0.03 15.98
C ASP A 216 -6.09 0.12 14.71
N LEU A 217 -6.77 -0.98 14.38
CA LEU A 217 -7.67 -1.06 13.23
C LEU A 217 -8.82 -0.06 13.33
N LYS A 218 -9.45 0.05 14.52
CA LYS A 218 -10.60 0.91 14.72
C LYS A 218 -10.24 2.38 14.51
N GLN A 219 -9.18 2.85 15.12
CA GLN A 219 -8.73 4.23 14.95
C GLN A 219 -8.23 4.49 13.53
N SER A 220 -7.51 3.55 12.94
CA SER A 220 -7.06 3.65 11.55
C SER A 220 -8.23 3.81 10.57
N MET A 221 -9.29 3.04 10.75
CA MET A 221 -10.52 3.14 9.94
C MET A 221 -11.24 4.47 10.18
N LEU A 222 -11.49 4.85 11.43
CA LEU A 222 -12.24 6.07 11.77
C LEU A 222 -11.50 7.34 11.33
N GLN A 223 -10.21 7.45 11.65
CA GLN A 223 -9.43 8.64 11.35
C GLN A 223 -8.99 8.67 9.88
N GLY A 224 -8.62 7.52 9.32
CA GLY A 224 -8.19 7.40 7.93
C GLY A 224 -9.30 7.71 6.93
N ASN A 225 -10.54 7.35 7.22
CA ASN A 225 -11.69 7.59 6.33
C ASN A 225 -12.45 8.90 6.63
N LYS A 226 -12.01 9.69 7.59
CA LYS A 226 -12.62 10.99 7.87
C LYS A 226 -12.29 11.97 6.73
N ASN A 227 -13.27 12.29 5.88
CA ASN A 227 -13.10 13.20 4.74
C ASN A 227 -12.07 12.73 3.69
N GLY A 228 -12.02 11.44 3.42
CA GLY A 228 -11.16 10.84 2.40
C GLY A 228 -11.18 9.31 2.51
N ASP A 229 -10.61 8.64 1.54
CA ASP A 229 -10.51 7.18 1.54
C ASP A 229 -9.24 6.69 2.23
N ALA A 230 -9.30 5.51 2.83
CA ALA A 230 -8.13 4.83 3.35
C ALA A 230 -8.15 3.34 2.97
N LEU A 231 -7.02 2.83 2.50
CA LEU A 231 -6.75 1.40 2.37
C LEU A 231 -5.99 0.90 3.60
N ILE A 232 -6.48 -0.14 4.23
CA ILE A 232 -5.82 -0.80 5.36
C ILE A 232 -5.01 -1.96 4.82
N ASN A 233 -3.67 -1.83 4.87
CA ASN A 233 -2.79 -2.88 4.39
C ASN A 233 -2.50 -3.91 5.47
N ILE A 234 -2.94 -5.15 5.24
CA ILE A 234 -2.71 -6.30 6.10
C ILE A 234 -1.95 -7.35 5.29
N SER A 235 -0.75 -7.71 5.74
CA SER A 235 0.11 -8.68 5.06
C SER A 235 0.19 -9.98 5.87
N ARG A 236 1.17 -10.10 6.77
CA ARG A 236 1.50 -11.35 7.49
C ARG A 236 0.32 -12.02 8.17
N SER A 237 -0.54 -11.25 8.81
CA SER A 237 -1.69 -11.78 9.55
C SER A 237 -2.70 -12.49 8.66
N ILE A 238 -2.82 -12.13 7.39
CA ILE A 238 -3.66 -12.81 6.39
C ILE A 238 -2.85 -13.89 5.70
N SER A 239 -1.72 -13.52 5.09
CA SER A 239 -0.95 -14.38 4.20
C SER A 239 -0.37 -15.61 4.91
N PHE A 240 -0.09 -15.53 6.20
CA PHE A 240 0.45 -16.62 6.99
C PHE A 240 -0.49 -17.08 8.14
N SER A 241 -1.80 -16.97 7.93
CA SER A 241 -2.78 -17.32 8.96
C SER A 241 -2.92 -18.84 9.13
N GLY A 242 -3.14 -19.24 10.38
CA GLY A 242 -3.46 -20.60 10.77
C GLY A 242 -2.46 -21.63 10.23
N ASN A 243 -2.97 -22.64 9.53
CA ASN A 243 -2.17 -23.72 8.91
C ASN A 243 -1.83 -23.44 7.43
N LEU A 244 -1.86 -22.19 6.99
CA LEU A 244 -1.58 -21.75 5.62
C LEU A 244 -2.55 -22.31 4.56
N SER A 245 -3.73 -22.81 4.98
CA SER A 245 -4.75 -23.28 4.04
C SER A 245 -5.55 -22.11 3.46
N GLU A 246 -6.10 -22.29 2.26
CA GLU A 246 -7.03 -21.33 1.65
C GLU A 246 -8.16 -20.94 2.60
N LYS A 247 -8.70 -21.91 3.34
CA LYS A 247 -9.75 -21.69 4.33
C LYS A 247 -9.30 -20.73 5.42
N SER A 248 -8.13 -20.95 6.03
CA SER A 248 -7.62 -20.08 7.11
C SER A 248 -7.34 -18.67 6.60
N ILE A 249 -6.72 -18.55 5.43
CA ILE A 249 -6.41 -17.26 4.79
C ILE A 249 -7.70 -16.49 4.55
N ARG A 250 -8.70 -17.15 3.93
CA ARG A 250 -9.99 -16.53 3.63
C ARG A 250 -10.78 -16.13 4.87
N GLU A 251 -10.84 -17.00 5.88
CA GLU A 251 -11.55 -16.71 7.13
C GLU A 251 -10.93 -15.50 7.84
N THR A 252 -9.61 -15.44 7.91
CA THR A 252 -8.90 -14.27 8.50
C THR A 252 -9.16 -12.98 7.71
N ALA A 253 -9.12 -13.05 6.38
CA ALA A 253 -9.42 -11.87 5.55
C ALA A 253 -10.88 -11.40 5.71
N LYS A 254 -11.84 -12.33 5.78
CA LYS A 254 -13.25 -12.04 6.06
C LYS A 254 -13.47 -11.40 7.43
N ASP A 255 -12.77 -11.87 8.44
CA ASP A 255 -12.86 -11.32 9.79
C ASP A 255 -12.39 -9.87 9.82
N TYR A 256 -11.24 -9.55 9.24
CA TYR A 256 -10.78 -8.16 9.10
C TYR A 256 -11.77 -7.31 8.30
N LEU A 257 -12.31 -7.82 7.19
CA LEU A 257 -13.27 -7.09 6.37
C LEU A 257 -14.58 -6.82 7.12
N SER A 258 -15.08 -7.80 7.90
CA SER A 258 -16.26 -7.62 8.75
C SER A 258 -16.02 -6.53 9.79
N GLN A 259 -14.90 -6.59 10.50
CA GLN A 259 -14.54 -5.55 11.47
C GLN A 259 -14.46 -4.16 10.82
N MET A 260 -13.85 -4.03 9.63
CA MET A 260 -13.80 -2.76 8.90
C MET A 260 -15.19 -2.22 8.58
N ARG A 261 -16.09 -3.07 8.10
CA ARG A 261 -17.48 -2.72 7.77
C ARG A 261 -18.27 -2.27 9.00
N ASP A 262 -18.13 -2.98 10.10
CA ASP A 262 -18.79 -2.66 11.37
C ASP A 262 -18.34 -1.29 11.93
N ILE A 263 -17.05 -0.96 11.77
CA ILE A 263 -16.48 0.31 12.27
C ILE A 263 -17.06 1.53 11.54
N ILE A 264 -17.31 1.46 10.25
CA ILE A 264 -17.77 2.59 9.42
C ILE A 264 -19.20 2.44 8.90
N ASN A 265 -19.95 1.46 9.40
CA ASN A 265 -21.34 1.17 9.03
C ASN A 265 -21.54 0.97 7.51
N LEU A 266 -20.65 0.20 6.88
CA LEU A 266 -20.69 -0.15 5.45
C LEU A 266 -21.54 -1.38 5.16
#